data_7ac8dd7b7a1bb0e8780f48b7d224b288
#
_entry.id   7ac8dd7b7a1bb0e8780f48b7d224b288
#
_cell.length_a   1.000
_cell.length_b   1.000
_cell.length_c   1.000
_cell.angle_alpha   90.00
_cell.angle_beta   90.00
_cell.angle_gamma   90.00
#
_symmetry.space_group_name_H-M   'P 1'
#
loop_
_entity.id
_entity.type
_entity.pdbx_description
1 polymer ?
#
loop_
_entity_poly.entity_id
_entity_poly.type
_entity_poly.pdbx_seq_one_letter_code
_entity_poly.pdbx_strand_id
1 'polypeptide(L)'
;MRALATVAITFCLVAQASAQTAATRMEGTKVMPTTEDIRAVAPVLEKYAKGVVLGDLWKRPGLSARDRSIVTVAALIARDQTVELPYYLNVALDSGVKPAEISEIITHLAFYTGWANAIDAVPATKDVFKSRNIGADQLPPASGPQLPLDEAAESQRATRVGQQFGEITPSLVRYTTDVLFRDLWLRQGLAPRDRSLITVSALVATGQVAQITYHLNRAMDHGLTKEEAGEVVGHLAFYAGWPNAFSAAAVVKEVIEKRPG
;
A
#
# COMPACT_ATOMS: atom_id res chain seq x y z
N MET A 1 12.94 65.91 -10.99
CA MET A 1 12.90 64.65 -10.25
C MET A 1 11.49 64.10 -10.30
N ARG A 2 11.21 63.20 -11.19
CA ARG A 2 10.02 62.29 -11.24
C ARG A 2 10.04 61.54 -12.58
N ALA A 3 10.56 60.35 -12.59
CA ALA A 3 10.25 59.29 -13.56
C ALA A 3 11.21 58.12 -13.28
N LEU A 4 10.77 57.15 -12.53
CA LEU A 4 11.38 55.79 -12.44
C LEU A 4 10.54 54.96 -11.45
N ALA A 5 9.39 54.50 -11.86
CA ALA A 5 8.64 53.47 -11.11
C ALA A 5 7.47 52.91 -11.95
N THR A 6 7.67 52.33 -13.13
CA THR A 6 6.56 51.67 -13.85
C THR A 6 6.99 50.54 -14.80
N VAL A 7 8.11 49.86 -14.55
CA VAL A 7 8.55 48.78 -15.46
C VAL A 7 8.61 47.37 -14.76
N ALA A 8 8.43 47.29 -13.44
CA ALA A 8 8.67 46.03 -12.70
C ALA A 8 7.47 45.09 -12.53
N ILE A 9 6.25 45.50 -12.91
CA ILE A 9 5.02 44.72 -12.60
C ILE A 9 4.56 43.83 -13.77
N THR A 10 4.95 44.13 -15.01
CA THR A 10 4.44 43.39 -16.19
C THR A 10 5.17 42.07 -16.44
N PHE A 11 6.36 41.84 -15.92
CA PHE A 11 7.12 40.60 -16.16
C PHE A 11 6.70 39.39 -15.28
N CYS A 12 6.14 39.64 -14.11
CA CYS A 12 5.69 38.55 -13.22
C CYS A 12 4.40 37.86 -13.66
N LEU A 13 3.48 38.55 -14.33
CA LEU A 13 2.19 38.01 -14.75
C LEU A 13 2.27 37.07 -15.97
N VAL A 14 3.23 37.31 -16.85
CA VAL A 14 3.43 36.47 -18.05
C VAL A 14 4.13 35.13 -17.69
N ALA A 15 5.00 35.10 -16.70
CA ALA A 15 5.68 33.89 -16.24
C ALA A 15 4.73 32.94 -15.49
N GLN A 16 3.76 33.46 -14.74
CA GLN A 16 2.76 32.65 -14.05
C GLN A 16 1.74 32.04 -14.99
N ALA A 17 1.31 32.77 -16.02
CA ALA A 17 0.39 32.22 -17.04
C ALA A 17 1.06 31.11 -17.86
N SER A 18 2.34 31.20 -18.16
CA SER A 18 3.09 30.19 -18.90
C SER A 18 3.34 28.91 -18.08
N ALA A 19 3.57 29.03 -16.78
CA ALA A 19 3.73 27.89 -15.88
C ALA A 19 2.40 27.17 -15.66
N GLN A 20 1.29 27.87 -15.54
CA GLN A 20 -0.04 27.31 -15.41
C GLN A 20 -0.48 26.57 -16.67
N THR A 21 -0.18 27.10 -17.86
CA THR A 21 -0.47 26.46 -19.15
C THR A 21 0.41 25.22 -19.40
N ALA A 22 1.63 25.19 -18.89
CA ALA A 22 2.50 24.02 -18.95
C ALA A 22 2.05 22.90 -17.99
N ALA A 23 1.59 23.25 -16.78
CA ALA A 23 1.06 22.30 -15.81
C ALA A 23 -0.25 21.64 -16.30
N THR A 24 -1.12 22.40 -16.96
CA THR A 24 -2.38 21.88 -17.53
C THR A 24 -2.17 20.97 -18.76
N ARG A 25 -0.98 20.99 -19.36
CA ARG A 25 -0.65 20.19 -20.55
C ARG A 25 -0.07 18.80 -20.23
N MET A 26 0.16 18.47 -18.94
CA MET A 26 0.69 17.17 -18.49
C MET A 26 -0.34 16.28 -17.77
N GLU A 27 -1.58 16.72 -17.61
CA GLU A 27 -2.68 15.86 -17.15
C GLU A 27 -3.33 15.11 -18.34
N GLY A 28 -2.56 14.27 -19.01
CA GLY A 28 -3.14 13.12 -19.69
C GLY A 28 -3.69 12.21 -18.60
N THR A 29 -5.00 12.17 -18.43
CA THR A 29 -5.69 11.24 -17.54
C THR A 29 -5.18 9.84 -17.87
N LYS A 30 -4.39 9.23 -16.98
CA LYS A 30 -3.93 7.85 -17.14
C LYS A 30 -5.17 6.97 -17.05
N VAL A 31 -5.70 6.53 -18.17
CA VAL A 31 -6.87 5.66 -18.27
C VAL A 31 -6.38 4.22 -18.37
N MET A 32 -7.02 3.32 -17.64
CA MET A 32 -6.73 1.89 -17.74
C MET A 32 -6.98 1.42 -19.18
N PRO A 33 -6.01 0.75 -19.84
CA PRO A 33 -6.18 0.27 -21.19
C PRO A 33 -7.27 -0.80 -21.25
N THR A 34 -8.03 -0.78 -22.35
CA THR A 34 -9.04 -1.80 -22.60
C THR A 34 -8.37 -3.13 -23.00
N THR A 35 -9.13 -4.22 -22.95
CA THR A 35 -8.66 -5.52 -23.47
C THR A 35 -8.28 -5.44 -24.96
N GLU A 36 -8.98 -4.58 -25.72
CA GLU A 36 -8.68 -4.35 -27.13
C GLU A 36 -7.36 -3.62 -27.33
N ASP A 37 -7.08 -2.60 -26.53
CA ASP A 37 -5.78 -1.89 -26.53
C ASP A 37 -4.64 -2.86 -26.22
N ILE A 38 -4.81 -3.69 -25.17
CA ILE A 38 -3.81 -4.70 -24.81
C ILE A 38 -3.58 -5.68 -25.97
N ARG A 39 -4.65 -6.16 -26.58
CA ARG A 39 -4.56 -7.09 -27.74
C ARG A 39 -3.86 -6.46 -28.93
N ALA A 40 -4.15 -5.20 -29.22
CA ALA A 40 -3.56 -4.49 -30.34
C ALA A 40 -2.05 -4.29 -30.21
N VAL A 41 -1.55 -4.13 -28.97
CA VAL A 41 -0.14 -3.82 -28.67
C VAL A 41 0.64 -5.05 -28.20
N ALA A 42 0.03 -5.88 -27.35
CA ALA A 42 0.67 -7.00 -26.69
C ALA A 42 -0.28 -8.22 -26.57
N PRO A 43 -0.61 -8.91 -27.69
CA PRO A 43 -1.61 -9.99 -27.67
C PRO A 43 -1.24 -11.18 -26.78
N VAL A 44 0.05 -11.41 -26.55
CA VAL A 44 0.54 -12.44 -25.64
C VAL A 44 0.28 -12.05 -24.17
N LEU A 45 0.34 -10.76 -23.84
CA LEU A 45 -0.01 -10.26 -22.50
C LEU A 45 -1.50 -10.54 -22.21
N GLU A 46 -2.41 -10.30 -23.16
CA GLU A 46 -3.83 -10.65 -23.02
C GLU A 46 -4.01 -12.15 -22.75
N LYS A 47 -3.29 -13.01 -23.47
CA LYS A 47 -3.32 -14.46 -23.25
C LYS A 47 -2.96 -14.82 -21.81
N TYR A 48 -1.87 -14.26 -21.26
CA TYR A 48 -1.46 -14.52 -19.88
C TYR A 48 -2.41 -13.90 -18.86
N ALA A 49 -2.91 -12.70 -19.11
CA ALA A 49 -3.90 -12.07 -18.22
C ALA A 49 -5.15 -12.94 -18.07
N LYS A 50 -5.70 -13.43 -19.16
CA LYS A 50 -6.91 -14.27 -19.15
C LYS A 50 -6.65 -15.70 -18.64
N GLY A 51 -5.61 -16.35 -19.15
CA GLY A 51 -5.36 -17.77 -18.89
C GLY A 51 -4.67 -18.02 -17.55
N VAL A 52 -3.73 -17.18 -17.17
CA VAL A 52 -2.91 -17.39 -15.97
C VAL A 52 -3.40 -16.52 -14.82
N VAL A 53 -3.43 -15.18 -15.00
CA VAL A 53 -3.79 -14.29 -13.87
C VAL A 53 -5.23 -14.50 -13.45
N LEU A 54 -6.19 -14.29 -14.34
CA LEU A 54 -7.62 -14.43 -14.03
C LEU A 54 -8.10 -15.89 -14.06
N GLY A 55 -7.48 -16.73 -14.90
CA GLY A 55 -7.88 -18.11 -15.11
C GLY A 55 -7.41 -19.07 -14.03
N ASP A 56 -6.25 -18.83 -13.43
CA ASP A 56 -5.61 -19.68 -12.42
C ASP A 56 -5.30 -18.91 -11.13
N LEU A 57 -4.38 -17.94 -11.14
CA LEU A 57 -3.86 -17.25 -9.95
C LEU A 57 -4.97 -16.77 -9.00
N TRP A 58 -5.98 -16.09 -9.54
CA TRP A 58 -7.09 -15.56 -8.74
C TRP A 58 -8.06 -16.64 -8.22
N LYS A 59 -7.96 -17.89 -8.71
CA LYS A 59 -8.81 -19.03 -8.31
C LYS A 59 -8.11 -20.01 -7.39
N ARG A 60 -6.84 -19.82 -7.12
CA ARG A 60 -6.06 -20.72 -6.26
C ARG A 60 -6.60 -20.67 -4.82
N PRO A 61 -6.76 -21.85 -4.16
CA PRO A 61 -7.41 -21.93 -2.85
C PRO A 61 -6.56 -21.42 -1.67
N GLY A 62 -5.25 -21.23 -1.87
CA GLY A 62 -4.31 -20.87 -0.78
C GLY A 62 -4.48 -19.46 -0.19
N LEU A 63 -5.27 -18.59 -0.85
CA LEU A 63 -5.74 -17.31 -0.31
C LEU A 63 -7.19 -17.10 -0.69
N SER A 64 -7.98 -16.52 0.21
CA SER A 64 -9.33 -16.06 -0.10
C SER A 64 -9.32 -14.96 -1.17
N ALA A 65 -10.44 -14.78 -1.89
CA ALA A 65 -10.59 -13.67 -2.84
C ALA A 65 -10.42 -12.30 -2.14
N ARG A 66 -10.87 -12.20 -0.89
CA ARG A 66 -10.69 -11.01 -0.05
C ARG A 66 -9.21 -10.73 0.22
N ASP A 67 -8.45 -11.74 0.66
CA ASP A 67 -7.03 -11.56 0.95
C ASP A 67 -6.22 -11.26 -0.30
N ARG A 68 -6.51 -11.93 -1.44
CA ARG A 68 -5.88 -11.58 -2.73
C ARG A 68 -6.11 -10.13 -3.10
N SER A 69 -7.33 -9.62 -2.88
CA SER A 69 -7.66 -8.22 -3.14
C SER A 69 -6.88 -7.27 -2.25
N ILE A 70 -6.78 -7.56 -0.95
CA ILE A 70 -5.98 -6.78 0.01
C ILE A 70 -4.51 -6.74 -0.39
N VAL A 71 -3.94 -7.91 -0.72
CA VAL A 71 -2.54 -8.05 -1.18
C VAL A 71 -2.29 -7.24 -2.45
N THR A 72 -3.21 -7.32 -3.42
CA THR A 72 -3.10 -6.59 -4.69
C THR A 72 -3.20 -5.08 -4.47
N VAL A 73 -4.21 -4.61 -3.72
CA VAL A 73 -4.38 -3.17 -3.40
C VAL A 73 -3.14 -2.63 -2.67
N ALA A 74 -2.62 -3.39 -1.70
CA ALA A 74 -1.40 -3.00 -0.99
C ALA A 74 -0.19 -2.88 -1.93
N ALA A 75 -0.01 -3.82 -2.86
CA ALA A 75 1.07 -3.78 -3.83
C ALA A 75 0.95 -2.60 -4.80
N LEU A 76 -0.26 -2.32 -5.29
CA LEU A 76 -0.52 -1.20 -6.20
C LEU A 76 -0.23 0.14 -5.54
N ILE A 77 -0.70 0.35 -4.31
CA ILE A 77 -0.41 1.58 -3.55
C ILE A 77 1.10 1.68 -3.29
N ALA A 78 1.73 0.58 -2.84
CA ALA A 78 3.15 0.58 -2.53
C ALA A 78 4.05 0.92 -3.73
N ARG A 79 3.57 0.67 -4.94
CA ARG A 79 4.30 0.89 -6.20
C ARG A 79 3.79 2.08 -7.02
N ASP A 80 2.88 2.87 -6.46
CA ASP A 80 2.23 4.02 -7.14
C ASP A 80 1.56 3.64 -8.47
N GLN A 81 0.88 2.48 -8.50
CA GLN A 81 0.16 1.98 -9.68
C GLN A 81 -1.29 2.44 -9.68
N THR A 82 -1.49 3.74 -9.77
CA THR A 82 -2.82 4.38 -9.62
C THR A 82 -3.77 4.14 -10.80
N VAL A 83 -3.25 3.74 -11.96
CA VAL A 83 -4.08 3.42 -13.16
C VAL A 83 -4.96 2.19 -12.94
N GLU A 84 -4.39 1.13 -12.35
CA GLU A 84 -5.11 -0.12 -12.12
C GLU A 84 -5.87 -0.14 -10.79
N LEU A 85 -5.53 0.77 -9.89
CA LEU A 85 -6.08 0.81 -8.54
C LEU A 85 -7.61 0.85 -8.50
N PRO A 86 -8.35 1.65 -9.33
CA PRO A 86 -9.81 1.66 -9.32
C PRO A 86 -10.44 0.29 -9.61
N TYR A 87 -9.87 -0.48 -10.52
CA TYR A 87 -10.34 -1.83 -10.82
C TYR A 87 -10.20 -2.74 -9.60
N TYR A 88 -9.01 -2.79 -8.97
CA TYR A 88 -8.77 -3.67 -7.83
C TYR A 88 -9.45 -3.21 -6.54
N LEU A 89 -9.73 -1.92 -6.37
CA LEU A 89 -10.60 -1.42 -5.28
C LEU A 89 -12.02 -1.95 -5.44
N ASN A 90 -12.55 -1.98 -6.67
CA ASN A 90 -13.86 -2.57 -6.94
C ASN A 90 -13.85 -4.09 -6.65
N VAL A 91 -12.83 -4.81 -7.10
CA VAL A 91 -12.67 -6.25 -6.79
C VAL A 91 -12.58 -6.48 -5.28
N ALA A 92 -11.87 -5.62 -4.54
CA ALA A 92 -11.76 -5.73 -3.08
C ALA A 92 -13.13 -5.53 -2.39
N LEU A 93 -13.88 -4.50 -2.77
CA LEU A 93 -15.22 -4.25 -2.23
C LEU A 93 -16.18 -5.40 -2.56
N ASP A 94 -16.15 -5.94 -3.79
CA ASP A 94 -16.95 -7.08 -4.22
C ASP A 94 -16.56 -8.39 -3.50
N SER A 95 -15.31 -8.48 -3.06
CA SER A 95 -14.78 -9.60 -2.26
C SER A 95 -15.00 -9.46 -0.76
N GLY A 96 -15.71 -8.41 -0.32
CA GLY A 96 -16.10 -8.20 1.07
C GLY A 96 -15.11 -7.36 1.91
N VAL A 97 -14.13 -6.71 1.28
CA VAL A 97 -13.32 -5.68 1.96
C VAL A 97 -14.20 -4.45 2.19
N LYS A 98 -14.24 -3.97 3.43
CA LYS A 98 -15.10 -2.84 3.81
C LYS A 98 -14.47 -1.50 3.42
N PRO A 99 -15.28 -0.44 3.16
CA PRO A 99 -14.75 0.90 2.92
C PRO A 99 -13.83 1.42 4.02
N ALA A 100 -14.17 1.15 5.28
CA ALA A 100 -13.34 1.47 6.44
C ALA A 100 -11.95 0.79 6.38
N GLU A 101 -11.92 -0.46 5.96
CA GLU A 101 -10.65 -1.21 5.81
C GLU A 101 -9.80 -0.62 4.69
N ILE A 102 -10.38 -0.25 3.55
CA ILE A 102 -9.66 0.43 2.45
C ILE A 102 -9.05 1.75 2.94
N SER A 103 -9.79 2.54 3.68
CA SER A 103 -9.29 3.79 4.28
C SER A 103 -8.11 3.55 5.22
N GLU A 104 -8.19 2.50 6.06
CA GLU A 104 -7.09 2.11 6.96
C GLU A 104 -5.88 1.54 6.20
N ILE A 105 -6.09 0.82 5.10
CA ILE A 105 -4.99 0.33 4.23
C ILE A 105 -4.19 1.52 3.69
N ILE A 106 -4.85 2.52 3.12
CA ILE A 106 -4.19 3.74 2.61
C ILE A 106 -3.41 4.44 3.73
N THR A 107 -4.07 4.64 4.89
CA THR A 107 -3.47 5.30 6.06
C THR A 107 -2.23 4.53 6.54
N HIS A 108 -2.33 3.22 6.67
CA HIS A 108 -1.22 2.38 7.13
C HIS A 108 -0.05 2.39 6.15
N LEU A 109 -0.32 2.33 4.86
CA LEU A 109 0.71 2.30 3.83
C LEU A 109 1.47 3.63 3.70
N ALA A 110 0.90 4.76 4.13
CA ALA A 110 1.65 6.02 4.21
C ALA A 110 2.94 5.89 5.04
N PHE A 111 2.92 5.04 6.07
CA PHE A 111 4.08 4.80 6.95
C PHE A 111 5.05 3.74 6.42
N TYR A 112 4.60 2.83 5.54
CA TYR A 112 5.43 1.73 5.04
C TYR A 112 5.94 1.93 3.62
N THR A 113 5.26 2.77 2.83
CA THR A 113 5.60 2.97 1.41
C THR A 113 5.89 4.42 1.06
N GLY A 114 5.76 5.31 2.03
CA GLY A 114 5.95 6.74 1.88
C GLY A 114 4.63 7.49 1.71
N TRP A 115 4.63 8.72 2.18
CA TRP A 115 3.43 9.57 2.27
C TRP A 115 2.82 9.85 0.89
N ALA A 116 3.66 10.08 -0.12
CA ALA A 116 3.22 10.39 -1.48
C ALA A 116 2.39 9.24 -2.08
N ASN A 117 2.86 8.00 -2.01
CA ASN A 117 2.14 6.84 -2.57
C ASN A 117 0.72 6.69 -1.98
N ALA A 118 0.57 6.95 -0.67
CA ALA A 118 -0.74 6.92 -0.02
C ALA A 118 -1.65 8.08 -0.49
N ILE A 119 -1.10 9.29 -0.64
CA ILE A 119 -1.85 10.45 -1.15
C ILE A 119 -2.27 10.23 -2.60
N ASP A 120 -1.42 9.66 -3.44
CA ASP A 120 -1.72 9.39 -4.85
C ASP A 120 -2.80 8.30 -5.05
N ALA A 121 -3.03 7.46 -4.04
CA ALA A 121 -4.15 6.52 -4.03
C ALA A 121 -5.51 7.17 -3.71
N VAL A 122 -5.53 8.37 -3.10
CA VAL A 122 -6.77 9.02 -2.63
C VAL A 122 -7.72 9.40 -3.77
N PRO A 123 -7.30 10.04 -4.87
CA PRO A 123 -8.21 10.40 -5.96
C PRO A 123 -8.94 9.18 -6.54
N ALA A 124 -8.22 8.12 -6.86
CA ALA A 124 -8.78 6.88 -7.39
C ALA A 124 -9.78 6.24 -6.41
N THR A 125 -9.46 6.21 -5.13
CA THR A 125 -10.34 5.67 -4.09
C THR A 125 -11.60 6.52 -3.92
N LYS A 126 -11.47 7.85 -3.93
CA LYS A 126 -12.60 8.78 -3.86
C LYS A 126 -13.59 8.56 -5.00
N ASP A 127 -13.10 8.38 -6.24
CA ASP A 127 -13.96 8.15 -7.39
C ASP A 127 -14.69 6.80 -7.31
N VAL A 128 -14.03 5.75 -6.85
CA VAL A 128 -14.65 4.45 -6.58
C VAL A 128 -15.72 4.58 -5.49
N PHE A 129 -15.41 5.24 -4.36
CA PHE A 129 -16.36 5.43 -3.27
C PHE A 129 -17.59 6.21 -3.74
N LYS A 130 -17.39 7.29 -4.50
CA LYS A 130 -18.48 8.06 -5.10
C LYS A 130 -19.36 7.19 -6.01
N SER A 131 -18.78 6.40 -6.90
CA SER A 131 -19.54 5.54 -7.83
C SER A 131 -20.34 4.44 -7.14
N ARG A 132 -19.93 4.05 -5.92
CA ARG A 132 -20.59 3.04 -5.09
C ARG A 132 -21.48 3.62 -3.98
N ASN A 133 -21.67 4.92 -3.93
CA ASN A 133 -22.44 5.64 -2.90
C ASN A 133 -21.89 5.35 -1.47
N ILE A 134 -20.58 5.23 -1.33
CA ILE A 134 -19.92 5.07 -0.04
C ILE A 134 -19.72 6.45 0.58
N GLY A 135 -20.36 6.70 1.72
CA GLY A 135 -20.31 7.95 2.46
C GLY A 135 -19.31 7.95 3.62
N ALA A 136 -19.13 9.11 4.22
CA ALA A 136 -18.21 9.29 5.35
C ALA A 136 -18.61 8.48 6.59
N ASP A 137 -19.87 8.13 6.74
CA ASP A 137 -20.44 7.29 7.79
C ASP A 137 -19.93 5.83 7.74
N GLN A 138 -19.41 5.41 6.59
CA GLN A 138 -18.80 4.09 6.37
C GLN A 138 -17.28 4.09 6.57
N LEU A 139 -16.69 5.23 6.90
CA LEU A 139 -15.23 5.37 7.09
C LEU A 139 -14.88 5.35 8.58
N PRO A 140 -13.64 4.94 8.94
CA PRO A 140 -13.21 4.96 10.32
C PRO A 140 -13.07 6.42 10.81
N PRO A 141 -13.37 6.70 12.08
CA PRO A 141 -13.12 8.02 12.64
C PRO A 141 -11.62 8.34 12.68
N ALA A 142 -11.27 9.61 12.53
CA ALA A 142 -9.89 10.07 12.64
C ALA A 142 -9.28 9.74 14.02
N SER A 143 -10.10 9.86 15.06
CA SER A 143 -9.77 9.47 16.44
C SER A 143 -10.81 8.48 16.95
N GLY A 144 -10.39 7.46 17.69
CA GLY A 144 -11.30 6.44 18.21
C GLY A 144 -10.61 5.54 19.22
N PRO A 145 -11.35 4.56 19.78
CA PRO A 145 -10.76 3.60 20.69
C PRO A 145 -9.66 2.80 19.98
N GLN A 146 -8.64 2.45 20.76
CA GLN A 146 -7.52 1.65 20.29
C GLN A 146 -7.64 0.20 20.75
N LEU A 147 -6.98 -0.71 20.03
CA LEU A 147 -6.76 -2.08 20.49
C LEU A 147 -5.85 -2.08 21.72
N PRO A 148 -5.97 -3.08 22.60
CA PRO A 148 -5.05 -3.20 23.74
C PRO A 148 -3.61 -3.39 23.25
N LEU A 149 -2.69 -2.68 23.87
CA LEU A 149 -1.27 -2.82 23.62
C LEU A 149 -0.69 -3.95 24.47
N ASP A 150 0.09 -4.83 23.86
CA ASP A 150 0.99 -5.71 24.61
C ASP A 150 2.21 -4.90 25.05
N GLU A 151 2.14 -4.37 26.28
CA GLU A 151 3.19 -3.52 26.86
C GLU A 151 4.53 -4.24 27.00
N ALA A 152 4.53 -5.56 27.22
CA ALA A 152 5.77 -6.33 27.34
C ALA A 152 6.48 -6.48 25.99
N ALA A 153 5.74 -6.86 24.96
CA ALA A 153 6.29 -6.97 23.60
C ALA A 153 6.72 -5.60 23.07
N GLU A 154 5.94 -4.55 23.30
CA GLU A 154 6.28 -3.19 22.86
C GLU A 154 7.52 -2.65 23.58
N SER A 155 7.64 -2.87 24.90
CA SER A 155 8.83 -2.47 25.65
C SER A 155 10.11 -3.15 25.12
N GLN A 156 10.04 -4.44 24.81
CA GLN A 156 11.16 -5.18 24.22
C GLN A 156 11.52 -4.63 22.84
N ARG A 157 10.51 -4.37 21.98
CA ARG A 157 10.71 -3.77 20.65
C ARG A 157 11.36 -2.38 20.79
N ALA A 158 10.79 -1.51 21.61
CA ALA A 158 11.26 -0.14 21.79
C ALA A 158 12.69 -0.10 22.34
N THR A 159 13.00 -0.95 23.32
CA THR A 159 14.37 -1.08 23.87
C THR A 159 15.37 -1.47 22.79
N ARG A 160 15.06 -2.51 21.99
CA ARG A 160 15.96 -2.99 20.92
C ARG A 160 16.20 -1.90 19.87
N VAL A 161 15.13 -1.23 19.40
CA VAL A 161 15.23 -0.17 18.41
C VAL A 161 15.97 1.05 18.99
N GLY A 162 15.69 1.40 20.24
CA GLY A 162 16.39 2.48 20.96
C GLY A 162 17.89 2.23 21.10
N GLN A 163 18.27 1.02 21.49
CA GLN A 163 19.70 0.63 21.62
C GLN A 163 20.42 0.64 20.26
N GLN A 164 19.74 0.22 19.19
CA GLN A 164 20.35 0.11 17.86
C GLN A 164 20.46 1.46 17.15
N PHE A 165 19.47 2.34 17.30
CA PHE A 165 19.34 3.53 16.47
C PHE A 165 19.19 4.85 17.25
N GLY A 166 19.01 4.79 18.57
CA GLY A 166 18.64 5.96 19.38
C GLY A 166 19.66 7.08 19.38
N GLU A 167 20.95 6.73 19.33
CA GLU A 167 22.04 7.71 19.27
C GLU A 167 22.09 8.46 17.93
N ILE A 168 21.83 7.77 16.82
CA ILE A 168 21.99 8.32 15.47
C ILE A 168 20.69 8.92 14.94
N THR A 169 19.55 8.28 15.22
CA THR A 169 18.24 8.68 14.68
C THR A 169 17.16 8.77 15.76
N PRO A 170 17.30 9.62 16.81
CA PRO A 170 16.36 9.65 17.93
C PRO A 170 14.93 10.02 17.54
N SER A 171 14.74 10.84 16.51
CA SER A 171 13.39 11.18 15.99
C SER A 171 12.71 9.98 15.37
N LEU A 172 13.43 9.15 14.59
CA LEU A 172 12.89 7.91 14.01
C LEU A 172 12.44 6.96 15.12
N VAL A 173 13.28 6.75 16.14
CA VAL A 173 12.95 5.90 17.30
C VAL A 173 11.69 6.39 18.01
N ARG A 174 11.60 7.69 18.27
CA ARG A 174 10.43 8.31 18.92
C ARG A 174 9.15 8.12 18.09
N TYR A 175 9.16 8.46 16.78
CA TYR A 175 7.99 8.28 15.94
C TYR A 175 7.61 6.82 15.73
N THR A 176 8.59 5.91 15.70
CA THR A 176 8.33 4.48 15.66
C THR A 176 7.56 4.02 16.89
N THR A 177 7.91 4.52 18.08
CA THR A 177 7.22 4.17 19.32
C THR A 177 5.88 4.89 19.44
N ASP A 178 5.88 6.23 19.37
CA ASP A 178 4.72 7.03 19.78
C ASP A 178 3.61 7.02 18.72
N VAL A 179 3.99 7.03 17.42
CA VAL A 179 3.03 7.15 16.31
C VAL A 179 2.77 5.81 15.64
N LEU A 180 3.84 5.06 15.32
CA LEU A 180 3.66 3.82 14.57
C LEU A 180 3.06 2.71 15.43
N PHE A 181 3.72 2.32 16.54
CA PHE A 181 3.29 1.15 17.31
C PHE A 181 2.28 1.45 18.43
N ARG A 182 2.32 2.66 19.04
CA ARG A 182 1.37 3.05 20.07
C ARG A 182 0.12 3.76 19.57
N ASP A 183 0.03 4.05 18.24
CA ASP A 183 -1.18 4.62 17.64
C ASP A 183 -1.61 3.84 16.41
N LEU A 184 -0.90 3.95 15.27
CA LEU A 184 -1.33 3.40 13.97
C LEU A 184 -1.63 1.88 14.05
N TRP A 185 -0.77 1.09 14.69
CA TRP A 185 -0.97 -0.36 14.82
C TRP A 185 -2.12 -0.75 15.74
N LEU A 186 -2.61 0.16 16.57
CA LEU A 186 -3.70 -0.09 17.52
C LEU A 186 -5.06 0.39 17.00
N ARG A 187 -5.14 1.00 15.83
CA ARG A 187 -6.40 1.46 15.24
C ARG A 187 -7.30 0.28 14.90
N GLN A 188 -8.58 0.36 15.31
CA GLN A 188 -9.55 -0.75 15.18
C GLN A 188 -10.14 -0.94 13.78
N GLY A 189 -9.99 0.03 12.88
CA GLY A 189 -10.59 -0.02 11.55
C GLY A 189 -10.03 -1.10 10.62
N LEU A 190 -8.94 -1.78 11.00
CA LEU A 190 -8.35 -2.91 10.28
C LEU A 190 -7.87 -3.97 11.29
N ALA A 191 -8.25 -5.22 11.07
CA ALA A 191 -7.85 -6.33 11.94
C ALA A 191 -6.32 -6.47 12.00
N PRO A 192 -5.71 -6.85 13.14
CA PRO A 192 -4.27 -7.03 13.29
C PRO A 192 -3.64 -7.96 12.24
N ARG A 193 -4.35 -9.05 11.88
CA ARG A 193 -3.93 -9.97 10.81
C ARG A 193 -3.82 -9.25 9.47
N ASP A 194 -4.87 -8.52 9.09
CA ASP A 194 -4.93 -7.83 7.80
C ASP A 194 -3.92 -6.68 7.74
N ARG A 195 -3.74 -5.95 8.85
CA ARG A 195 -2.70 -4.92 8.99
C ARG A 195 -1.31 -5.50 8.77
N SER A 196 -1.05 -6.70 9.30
CA SER A 196 0.21 -7.42 9.08
C SER A 196 0.33 -7.91 7.63
N LEU A 197 -0.75 -8.43 7.06
CA LEU A 197 -0.80 -8.91 5.67
C LEU A 197 -0.45 -7.80 4.68
N ILE A 198 -1.04 -6.60 4.80
CA ILE A 198 -0.73 -5.47 3.92
C ILE A 198 0.70 -4.97 4.11
N THR A 199 1.23 -5.02 5.34
CA THR A 199 2.63 -4.64 5.60
C THR A 199 3.59 -5.59 4.88
N VAL A 200 3.42 -6.90 5.04
CA VAL A 200 4.25 -7.90 4.34
C VAL A 200 4.12 -7.74 2.83
N SER A 201 2.88 -7.54 2.33
CA SER A 201 2.64 -7.36 0.89
C SER A 201 3.35 -6.13 0.33
N ALA A 202 3.32 -5.01 1.05
CA ALA A 202 4.02 -3.79 0.66
C ALA A 202 5.55 -3.96 0.67
N LEU A 203 6.10 -4.63 1.69
CA LEU A 203 7.54 -4.92 1.79
C LEU A 203 8.01 -5.81 0.65
N VAL A 204 7.24 -6.85 0.31
CA VAL A 204 7.52 -7.71 -0.87
C VAL A 204 7.44 -6.87 -2.14
N ALA A 205 6.38 -6.08 -2.30
CA ALA A 205 6.14 -5.30 -3.52
C ALA A 205 7.23 -4.25 -3.78
N THR A 206 7.87 -3.73 -2.73
CA THR A 206 8.93 -2.72 -2.81
C THR A 206 10.33 -3.30 -2.67
N GLY A 207 10.47 -4.62 -2.50
CA GLY A 207 11.77 -5.28 -2.35
C GLY A 207 12.48 -5.03 -1.01
N GLN A 208 11.75 -4.62 0.04
CA GLN A 208 12.28 -4.32 1.36
C GLN A 208 12.44 -5.59 2.22
N VAL A 209 13.26 -6.52 1.73
CA VAL A 209 13.38 -7.88 2.30
C VAL A 209 13.94 -7.90 3.72
N ALA A 210 14.76 -6.93 4.10
CA ALA A 210 15.37 -6.86 5.44
C ALA A 210 14.30 -6.68 6.56
N GLN A 211 13.14 -6.10 6.25
CA GLN A 211 12.05 -5.88 7.19
C GLN A 211 11.03 -7.02 7.21
N ILE A 212 11.06 -7.93 6.23
CA ILE A 212 10.06 -9.01 6.12
C ILE A 212 10.10 -9.93 7.33
N THR A 213 11.27 -10.31 7.83
CA THR A 213 11.41 -11.25 8.97
C THR A 213 10.58 -10.81 10.17
N TYR A 214 10.67 -9.54 10.58
CA TYR A 214 9.92 -9.02 11.73
C TYR A 214 8.40 -9.02 11.45
N HIS A 215 7.99 -8.46 10.31
CA HIS A 215 6.58 -8.30 9.99
C HIS A 215 5.89 -9.60 9.62
N LEU A 216 6.58 -10.56 9.02
CA LEU A 216 6.03 -11.89 8.75
C LEU A 216 5.82 -12.67 10.04
N ASN A 217 6.79 -12.66 10.98
CA ASN A 217 6.56 -13.25 12.30
C ASN A 217 5.32 -12.67 12.97
N ARG A 218 5.19 -11.34 12.97
CA ARG A 218 4.01 -10.66 13.51
C ARG A 218 2.72 -11.04 12.76
N ALA A 219 2.77 -11.20 11.44
CA ALA A 219 1.62 -11.66 10.65
C ALA A 219 1.17 -13.07 11.05
N MET A 220 2.13 -13.97 11.24
CA MET A 220 1.85 -15.34 11.68
C MET A 220 1.36 -15.39 13.13
N ASP A 221 1.87 -14.54 14.02
CA ASP A 221 1.35 -14.40 15.38
C ASP A 221 -0.10 -13.90 15.41
N HIS A 222 -0.51 -13.16 14.40
CA HIS A 222 -1.89 -12.71 14.18
C HIS A 222 -2.74 -13.67 13.34
N GLY A 223 -2.24 -14.87 13.02
CA GLY A 223 -3.00 -15.94 12.38
C GLY A 223 -2.82 -16.10 10.87
N LEU A 224 -1.81 -15.43 10.25
CA LEU A 224 -1.43 -15.78 8.89
C LEU A 224 -0.74 -17.15 8.88
N THR A 225 -1.23 -18.08 8.08
CA THR A 225 -0.63 -19.42 7.98
C THR A 225 0.61 -19.41 7.08
N LYS A 226 1.42 -20.47 7.17
CA LYS A 226 2.58 -20.66 6.31
C LYS A 226 2.19 -20.83 4.83
N GLU A 227 1.06 -21.49 4.59
CA GLU A 227 0.49 -21.70 3.27
C GLU A 227 0.05 -20.35 2.66
N GLU A 228 -0.65 -19.52 3.44
CA GLU A 228 -1.05 -18.18 3.02
C GLU A 228 0.17 -17.29 2.75
N ALA A 229 1.20 -17.34 3.59
CA ALA A 229 2.44 -16.59 3.38
C ALA A 229 3.12 -16.96 2.05
N GLY A 230 3.16 -18.24 1.71
CA GLY A 230 3.66 -18.73 0.43
C GLY A 230 2.82 -18.25 -0.75
N GLU A 231 1.48 -18.29 -0.62
CA GLU A 231 0.56 -17.81 -1.66
C GLU A 231 0.62 -16.28 -1.86
N VAL A 232 0.88 -15.51 -0.81
CA VAL A 232 1.13 -14.05 -0.91
C VAL A 232 2.32 -13.77 -1.82
N VAL A 233 3.43 -14.48 -1.62
CA VAL A 233 4.63 -14.31 -2.46
C VAL A 233 4.36 -14.73 -3.90
N GLY A 234 3.70 -15.87 -4.12
CA GLY A 234 3.32 -16.35 -5.45
C GLY A 234 2.38 -15.37 -6.17
N HIS A 235 1.40 -14.83 -5.47
CA HIS A 235 0.49 -13.82 -6.00
C HIS A 235 1.24 -12.53 -6.39
N LEU A 236 2.13 -12.05 -5.53
CA LEU A 236 2.89 -10.83 -5.74
C LEU A 236 3.94 -10.96 -6.86
N ALA A 237 4.31 -12.15 -7.31
CA ALA A 237 5.16 -12.31 -8.48
C ALA A 237 4.56 -11.64 -9.72
N PHE A 238 3.23 -11.62 -9.85
CA PHE A 238 2.53 -10.98 -10.97
C PHE A 238 2.34 -9.46 -10.81
N TYR A 239 2.32 -8.95 -9.59
CA TYR A 239 2.08 -7.53 -9.29
C TYR A 239 3.34 -6.75 -8.94
N ALA A 240 4.36 -7.44 -8.41
CA ALA A 240 5.62 -6.84 -7.99
C ALA A 240 6.82 -7.26 -8.85
N GLY A 241 6.65 -8.32 -9.65
CA GLY A 241 7.68 -8.91 -10.47
C GLY A 241 8.44 -10.04 -9.78
N TRP A 242 8.93 -10.98 -10.58
CA TRP A 242 9.65 -12.18 -10.13
C TRP A 242 10.86 -11.92 -9.26
N PRO A 243 11.72 -10.90 -9.54
CA PRO A 243 12.89 -10.63 -8.68
C PRO A 243 12.50 -10.31 -7.23
N ASN A 244 11.48 -9.48 -7.03
CA ASN A 244 10.99 -9.16 -5.68
C ASN A 244 10.40 -10.39 -4.99
N ALA A 245 9.61 -11.19 -5.73
CA ALA A 245 9.02 -12.42 -5.20
C ALA A 245 10.08 -13.43 -4.77
N PHE A 246 11.12 -13.69 -5.58
CA PHE A 246 12.18 -14.63 -5.22
C PHE A 246 13.04 -14.12 -4.05
N SER A 247 13.35 -12.82 -3.98
CA SER A 247 14.04 -12.23 -2.85
C SER A 247 13.26 -12.40 -1.55
N ALA A 248 11.94 -12.21 -1.61
CA ALA A 248 11.04 -12.40 -0.48
C ALA A 248 10.89 -13.88 -0.11
N ALA A 249 10.80 -14.78 -1.11
CA ALA A 249 10.63 -16.22 -0.89
C ALA A 249 11.75 -16.81 -0.03
N ALA A 250 12.99 -16.36 -0.22
CA ALA A 250 14.13 -16.80 0.59
C ALA A 250 13.92 -16.44 2.07
N VAL A 251 13.47 -15.22 2.36
CA VAL A 251 13.22 -14.76 3.74
C VAL A 251 12.01 -15.46 4.34
N VAL A 252 10.93 -15.62 3.57
CA VAL A 252 9.69 -16.32 4.00
C VAL A 252 10.02 -17.76 4.38
N LYS A 253 10.81 -18.47 3.57
CA LYS A 253 11.30 -19.83 3.87
C LYS A 253 12.03 -19.86 5.20
N GLU A 254 13.01 -18.96 5.39
CA GLU A 254 13.81 -18.91 6.62
C GLU A 254 12.94 -18.65 7.87
N VAL A 255 11.97 -17.75 7.78
CA VAL A 255 11.02 -17.47 8.88
C VAL A 255 10.19 -18.71 9.20
N ILE A 256 9.62 -19.38 8.20
CA ILE A 256 8.78 -20.57 8.40
C ILE A 256 9.58 -21.71 9.02
N GLU A 257 10.81 -21.96 8.55
CA GLU A 257 11.68 -23.04 9.06
C GLU A 257 12.13 -22.82 10.51
N LYS A 258 12.26 -21.57 10.95
CA LYS A 258 12.66 -21.22 12.32
C LYS A 258 11.51 -21.18 13.32
N ARG A 259 10.27 -21.22 12.87
CA ARG A 259 9.11 -21.21 13.76
C ARG A 259 8.82 -22.64 14.23
N PRO A 260 8.58 -22.82 15.55
CA PRO A 260 8.08 -24.11 16.04
C PRO A 260 6.72 -24.40 15.35
N GLY A 261 6.53 -25.67 15.01
CA GLY A 261 5.29 -26.15 14.35
C GLY A 261 4.08 -26.08 15.27
#